data_28d2dcc89aac47718c272f998f12f808
#
_entry.id   28d2dcc89aac47718c272f998f12f808
#
_cell.length_a   1.000
_cell.length_b   1.000
_cell.length_c   1.000
_cell.angle_alpha   90.00
_cell.angle_beta   90.00
_cell.angle_gamma   90.00
#
_symmetry.space_group_name_H-M   'P 1'
#
loop_
_entity.id
_entity.type
_entity.pdbx_description
1 polymer ?
#
loop_
_entity_poly.entity_id
_entity_poly.type
_entity_poly.pdbx_seq_one_letter_code
_entity_poly.pdbx_strand_id
1 'polypeptide(L)'
;EDWVEGNIQYNNKKLEPEVIYNQKGKKGEVVIEQNSLNNEKLSNIKNEWNLELSDDVPMNLSVHSGASITELDLQGLMLEKLDINAGVGDLYVDLGGAWENSFETNIKTGVGAATVILPSKVGVKITSEKGIGISNVAGFISQGEGVYVNEAYEDADVVLTVNTEMGIGEITFKLDK
;
A
#
# COMPACT_ATOMS: atom_id res chain seq x y z
N GLU A 1 18.05 11.53 -12.26
CA GLU A 1 17.43 11.29 -10.93
C GLU A 1 16.93 9.87 -10.92
N ASP A 2 17.29 9.12 -9.87
CA ASP A 2 16.88 7.72 -9.76
C ASP A 2 15.43 7.68 -9.27
N TRP A 3 14.61 6.80 -9.83
CA TRP A 3 13.20 6.69 -9.45
C TRP A 3 13.00 5.92 -8.15
N VAL A 4 13.96 5.04 -7.84
CA VAL A 4 13.99 4.24 -6.61
C VAL A 4 15.42 4.18 -6.13
N GLU A 5 15.62 4.47 -4.85
CA GLU A 5 16.88 4.30 -4.15
C GLU A 5 16.68 3.45 -2.90
N GLY A 6 17.76 2.90 -2.35
CA GLY A 6 17.68 2.20 -1.08
C GLY A 6 18.60 1.01 -0.95
N ASN A 7 18.29 0.16 0.01
CA ASN A 7 19.07 -1.04 0.27
C ASN A 7 18.16 -2.23 0.64
N ILE A 8 18.62 -3.42 0.27
CA ILE A 8 17.98 -4.68 0.61
C ILE A 8 19.00 -5.55 1.33
N GLN A 9 18.70 -5.92 2.59
CA GLN A 9 19.55 -6.76 3.42
C GLN A 9 18.95 -8.15 3.54
N TYR A 10 19.72 -9.16 3.19
CA TYR A 10 19.30 -10.55 3.26
C TYR A 10 20.43 -11.46 3.72
N ASN A 11 20.12 -12.58 4.35
CA ASN A 11 21.09 -13.56 4.83
C ASN A 11 21.02 -14.92 4.10
N ASN A 12 20.20 -15.03 3.08
CA ASN A 12 20.10 -16.21 2.24
C ASN A 12 20.26 -15.78 0.78
N LYS A 13 21.22 -16.40 0.08
CA LYS A 13 21.53 -16.06 -1.32
C LYS A 13 20.34 -16.23 -2.28
N LYS A 14 19.35 -17.06 -1.94
CA LYS A 14 18.13 -17.20 -2.73
C LYS A 14 17.22 -15.97 -2.67
N LEU A 15 17.44 -15.11 -1.68
CA LEU A 15 16.76 -13.82 -1.53
C LEU A 15 17.53 -12.67 -2.20
N GLU A 16 18.55 -12.96 -3.00
CA GLU A 16 19.19 -11.93 -3.80
C GLU A 16 18.15 -11.28 -4.72
N PRO A 17 17.94 -9.96 -4.63
CA PRO A 17 16.92 -9.31 -5.44
C PRO A 17 17.36 -9.24 -6.90
N GLU A 18 16.41 -9.43 -7.79
CA GLU A 18 16.54 -9.10 -9.20
C GLU A 18 15.92 -7.71 -9.44
N VAL A 19 16.66 -6.84 -10.10
CA VAL A 19 16.21 -5.50 -10.47
C VAL A 19 16.14 -5.41 -11.98
N ILE A 20 14.94 -5.19 -12.50
CA ILE A 20 14.66 -5.06 -13.92
C ILE A 20 14.25 -3.62 -14.21
N TYR A 21 14.92 -2.99 -15.14
CA TYR A 21 14.61 -1.66 -15.61
C TYR A 21 14.28 -1.67 -17.09
N ASN A 22 13.08 -1.25 -17.42
CA ASN A 22 12.60 -1.12 -18.79
C ASN A 22 12.18 0.33 -19.05
N GLN A 23 12.68 0.91 -20.13
CA GLN A 23 12.24 2.24 -20.56
C GLN A 23 11.63 2.18 -21.95
N LYS A 24 10.47 2.76 -22.13
CA LYS A 24 9.74 2.83 -23.38
C LYS A 24 9.25 4.26 -23.63
N GLY A 25 10.06 5.01 -24.36
CA GLY A 25 9.82 6.45 -24.56
C GLY A 25 9.97 7.24 -23.27
N LYS A 26 8.90 7.92 -22.86
CA LYS A 26 8.84 8.70 -21.60
C LYS A 26 8.35 7.89 -20.40
N LYS A 27 7.94 6.65 -20.59
CA LYS A 27 7.50 5.75 -19.53
C LYS A 27 8.61 4.77 -19.21
N GLY A 28 8.80 4.49 -17.92
CA GLY A 28 9.70 3.48 -17.44
C GLY A 28 8.98 2.53 -16.49
N GLU A 29 9.57 1.38 -16.31
CA GLU A 29 9.15 0.36 -15.38
C GLU A 29 10.37 -0.08 -14.59
N VAL A 30 10.24 -0.08 -13.28
CA VAL A 30 11.22 -0.67 -12.36
C VAL A 30 10.54 -1.82 -11.65
N VAL A 31 11.10 -3.02 -11.75
CA VAL A 31 10.66 -4.19 -11.01
C VAL A 31 11.77 -4.63 -10.10
N ILE A 32 11.47 -4.76 -8.81
CA ILE A 32 12.38 -5.31 -7.80
C ILE A 32 11.71 -6.53 -7.22
N GLU A 33 12.26 -7.70 -7.45
CA GLU A 33 11.65 -8.94 -7.01
C GLU A 33 12.65 -9.89 -6.36
N GLN A 34 12.14 -10.77 -5.51
CA GLN A 34 12.91 -11.85 -4.90
C GLN A 34 12.22 -13.20 -5.10
N ASN A 35 13.03 -14.23 -5.22
CA ASN A 35 12.53 -15.61 -5.29
C ASN A 35 11.89 -16.03 -3.96
N SER A 36 10.85 -16.85 -4.03
CA SER A 36 10.23 -17.47 -2.86
C SER A 36 11.13 -18.54 -2.27
N LEU A 37 11.22 -18.57 -0.94
CA LEU A 37 11.89 -19.64 -0.18
C LEU A 37 10.95 -20.84 -0.03
N ASN A 38 10.67 -21.55 -1.14
CA ASN A 38 9.83 -22.74 -1.10
C ASN A 38 10.57 -23.89 -0.38
N ASN A 39 9.93 -24.50 0.61
CA ASN A 39 10.40 -25.67 1.37
C ASN A 39 11.67 -25.49 2.23
N GLU A 40 12.07 -24.28 2.53
CA GLU A 40 13.15 -24.03 3.49
C GLU A 40 12.61 -23.74 4.90
N LYS A 41 13.42 -24.08 5.91
CA LYS A 41 13.11 -23.66 7.28
C LYS A 41 13.26 -22.14 7.36
N LEU A 42 12.18 -21.44 7.62
CA LEU A 42 12.16 -19.97 7.76
C LEU A 42 12.82 -19.47 9.07
N SER A 43 13.39 -20.39 9.88
CA SER A 43 14.10 -20.01 11.09
C SER A 43 15.38 -19.22 10.76
N ASN A 44 15.53 -18.05 11.38
CA ASN A 44 16.67 -17.15 11.23
C ASN A 44 16.82 -16.51 9.83
N ILE A 45 15.75 -16.42 9.05
CA ILE A 45 15.76 -15.63 7.81
C ILE A 45 15.74 -14.13 8.18
N LYS A 46 16.69 -13.40 7.62
CA LYS A 46 16.67 -11.93 7.58
C LYS A 46 16.45 -11.50 6.16
N ASN A 47 15.46 -10.64 5.96
CA ASN A 47 15.15 -10.04 4.68
C ASN A 47 14.48 -8.69 4.96
N GLU A 48 15.17 -7.61 4.71
CA GLU A 48 14.74 -6.25 5.02
C GLU A 48 14.94 -5.37 3.80
N TRP A 49 13.90 -4.69 3.41
CA TRP A 49 13.86 -3.77 2.28
C TRP A 49 13.62 -2.36 2.79
N ASN A 50 14.55 -1.47 2.48
CA ASN A 50 14.42 -0.05 2.76
C ASN A 50 14.58 0.69 1.43
N LEU A 51 13.46 1.15 0.89
CA LEU A 51 13.39 1.79 -0.43
C LEU A 51 12.80 3.19 -0.29
N GLU A 52 13.34 4.11 -1.04
CA GLU A 52 12.84 5.48 -1.19
C GLU A 52 12.44 5.69 -2.66
N LEU A 53 11.26 6.25 -2.87
CA LEU A 53 10.70 6.53 -4.19
C LEU A 53 10.83 8.02 -4.48
N SER A 54 11.09 8.37 -5.74
CA SER A 54 11.09 9.78 -6.17
C SER A 54 9.68 10.37 -6.06
N ASP A 55 9.59 11.58 -5.51
CA ASP A 55 8.35 12.37 -5.42
C ASP A 55 8.12 13.28 -6.65
N ASP A 56 9.07 13.30 -7.58
CA ASP A 56 9.04 14.17 -8.78
C ASP A 56 8.39 13.50 -10.02
N VAL A 57 7.99 12.25 -9.93
CA VAL A 57 7.47 11.49 -11.09
C VAL A 57 6.10 10.90 -10.83
N PRO A 58 5.12 11.10 -11.73
CA PRO A 58 3.86 10.36 -11.67
C PRO A 58 4.09 8.86 -11.80
N MET A 59 3.48 8.07 -10.90
CA MET A 59 3.70 6.63 -10.86
C MET A 59 2.47 5.80 -10.55
N ASN A 60 2.46 4.60 -11.11
CA ASN A 60 1.66 3.49 -10.63
C ASN A 60 2.55 2.61 -9.74
N LEU A 61 2.15 2.41 -8.50
CA LEU A 61 2.91 1.60 -7.54
C LEU A 61 2.19 0.28 -7.27
N SER A 62 2.93 -0.82 -7.39
CA SER A 62 2.44 -2.15 -7.01
C SER A 62 3.37 -2.77 -5.98
N VAL A 63 2.81 -3.20 -4.85
CA VAL A 63 3.55 -3.84 -3.75
C VAL A 63 2.98 -5.22 -3.49
N HIS A 64 3.82 -6.24 -3.58
CA HIS A 64 3.46 -7.61 -3.29
C HIS A 64 4.34 -8.15 -2.17
N SER A 65 3.75 -8.60 -1.08
CA SER A 65 4.47 -9.22 0.02
C SER A 65 3.85 -10.56 0.42
N GLY A 66 4.68 -11.51 0.78
CA GLY A 66 4.25 -12.83 1.23
C GLY A 66 3.93 -12.84 2.74
N ALA A 67 4.92 -13.21 3.56
CA ALA A 67 4.83 -13.15 5.02
C ALA A 67 5.78 -12.05 5.52
N SER A 68 5.27 -10.92 5.97
CA SER A 68 6.08 -9.75 6.29
C SER A 68 5.36 -8.75 7.19
N ILE A 69 6.14 -7.85 7.77
CA ILE A 69 5.67 -6.56 8.24
C ILE A 69 6.00 -5.56 7.13
N THR A 70 5.00 -4.84 6.65
CA THR A 70 5.13 -3.90 5.54
C THR A 70 4.67 -2.51 5.99
N GLU A 71 5.57 -1.54 5.90
CA GLU A 71 5.31 -0.14 6.22
C GLU A 71 5.54 0.71 4.96
N LEU A 72 4.53 1.45 4.55
CA LEU A 72 4.54 2.32 3.38
C LEU A 72 4.15 3.74 3.80
N ASP A 73 5.10 4.64 3.80
CA ASP A 73 4.85 6.09 3.85
C ASP A 73 4.86 6.60 2.41
N LEU A 74 3.69 6.96 1.91
CA LEU A 74 3.48 7.34 0.52
C LEU A 74 3.07 8.82 0.38
N GLN A 75 3.21 9.59 1.47
CA GLN A 75 2.89 11.01 1.48
C GLN A 75 3.80 11.78 0.49
N GLY A 76 3.22 12.71 -0.23
CA GLY A 76 3.96 13.56 -1.17
C GLY A 76 4.33 12.92 -2.49
N LEU A 77 4.09 11.61 -2.69
CA LEU A 77 4.30 10.97 -3.98
C LEU A 77 3.24 11.38 -5.00
N MET A 78 3.57 11.31 -6.28
CA MET A 78 2.63 11.57 -7.37
C MET A 78 1.98 10.26 -7.85
N LEU A 79 1.14 9.67 -6.99
CA LEU A 79 0.47 8.40 -7.33
C LEU A 79 -0.68 8.61 -8.32
N GLU A 80 -0.70 7.78 -9.38
CA GLU A 80 -1.82 7.63 -10.31
C GLU A 80 -2.65 6.37 -9.97
N LYS A 81 -2.00 5.35 -9.41
CA LYS A 81 -2.62 4.11 -8.92
C LYS A 81 -1.75 3.45 -7.88
N LEU A 82 -2.38 2.81 -6.90
CA LEU A 82 -1.71 1.99 -5.88
C LEU A 82 -2.39 0.62 -5.78
N ASP A 83 -1.62 -0.44 -5.97
CA ASP A 83 -2.07 -1.82 -5.78
C ASP A 83 -1.18 -2.50 -4.72
N ILE A 84 -1.76 -2.95 -3.62
CA ILE A 84 -1.08 -3.67 -2.54
C ILE A 84 -1.68 -5.05 -2.38
N ASN A 85 -0.83 -6.07 -2.36
CA ASN A 85 -1.22 -7.44 -2.10
C ASN A 85 -0.29 -8.04 -1.02
N ALA A 86 -0.79 -8.11 0.22
CA ALA A 86 -0.07 -8.62 1.37
C ALA A 86 -0.66 -9.98 1.80
N GLY A 87 0.19 -10.99 1.90
CA GLY A 87 -0.25 -12.34 2.26
C GLY A 87 -0.56 -12.48 3.75
N VAL A 88 0.46 -12.55 4.59
CA VAL A 88 0.34 -12.74 6.05
C VAL A 88 1.22 -11.75 6.78
N GLY A 89 0.69 -11.09 7.81
CA GLY A 89 1.43 -10.15 8.67
C GLY A 89 0.74 -8.81 8.81
N ASP A 90 1.52 -7.82 9.22
CA ASP A 90 1.01 -6.48 9.49
C ASP A 90 1.34 -5.55 8.31
N LEU A 91 0.35 -4.75 7.93
CA LEU A 91 0.45 -3.75 6.88
C LEU A 91 0.13 -2.36 7.46
N TYR A 92 1.04 -1.42 7.28
CA TYR A 92 0.81 -0.01 7.56
C TYR A 92 0.98 0.80 6.29
N VAL A 93 -0.02 1.58 5.94
CA VAL A 93 0.00 2.44 4.74
C VAL A 93 -0.40 3.85 5.15
N ASP A 94 0.47 4.81 4.90
CA ASP A 94 0.18 6.21 5.11
C ASP A 94 -0.03 6.93 3.76
N LEU A 95 -1.28 7.32 3.52
CA LEU A 95 -1.74 8.12 2.38
C LEU A 95 -2.22 9.50 2.84
N GLY A 96 -1.82 9.95 4.03
CA GLY A 96 -2.15 11.27 4.54
C GLY A 96 -1.56 12.41 3.71
N GLY A 97 -1.86 13.63 4.11
CA GLY A 97 -1.34 14.84 3.46
C GLY A 97 -2.22 15.38 2.33
N ALA A 98 -1.62 16.19 1.49
CA ALA A 98 -2.29 16.87 0.38
C ALA A 98 -2.06 16.12 -0.94
N TRP A 99 -3.13 15.87 -1.65
CA TRP A 99 -3.11 15.24 -2.95
C TRP A 99 -3.66 16.20 -4.01
N GLU A 100 -2.96 16.34 -5.13
CA GLU A 100 -3.38 17.21 -6.23
C GLU A 100 -4.29 16.50 -7.24
N ASN A 101 -4.19 15.17 -7.32
CA ASN A 101 -4.94 14.35 -8.27
C ASN A 101 -5.69 13.22 -7.56
N SER A 102 -6.86 12.89 -8.09
CA SER A 102 -7.59 11.70 -7.68
C SER A 102 -6.90 10.45 -8.16
N PHE A 103 -6.87 9.41 -7.31
CA PHE A 103 -6.37 8.10 -7.72
C PHE A 103 -7.11 6.96 -7.00
N GLU A 104 -6.90 5.76 -7.49
CA GLU A 104 -7.47 4.54 -6.95
C GLU A 104 -6.40 3.72 -6.22
N THR A 105 -6.78 3.22 -5.05
CA THR A 105 -5.97 2.31 -4.23
C THR A 105 -6.73 1.00 -4.03
N ASN A 106 -6.07 -0.13 -4.33
CA ASN A 106 -6.58 -1.46 -4.07
C ASN A 106 -5.65 -2.16 -3.06
N ILE A 107 -6.18 -2.58 -1.93
CA ILE A 107 -5.45 -3.25 -0.85
C ILE A 107 -6.07 -4.61 -0.60
N LYS A 108 -5.31 -5.67 -0.86
CA LYS A 108 -5.70 -7.05 -0.55
C LYS A 108 -4.79 -7.60 0.54
N THR A 109 -5.38 -8.10 1.61
CA THR A 109 -4.65 -8.73 2.71
C THR A 109 -5.22 -10.11 2.99
N GLY A 110 -4.35 -11.10 3.17
CA GLY A 110 -4.77 -12.46 3.51
C GLY A 110 -5.10 -12.58 5.00
N VAL A 111 -4.10 -12.55 5.86
CA VAL A 111 -4.26 -12.75 7.32
C VAL A 111 -3.37 -11.76 8.08
N GLY A 112 -3.94 -11.01 9.03
CA GLY A 112 -3.18 -10.11 9.89
C GLY A 112 -3.90 -8.82 10.24
N ALA A 113 -3.15 -7.76 10.49
CA ALA A 113 -3.67 -6.44 10.78
C ALA A 113 -3.23 -5.42 9.73
N ALA A 114 -4.15 -4.61 9.25
CA ALA A 114 -3.87 -3.52 8.35
C ALA A 114 -4.30 -2.18 8.96
N THR A 115 -3.44 -1.17 8.87
CA THR A 115 -3.76 0.20 9.23
C THR A 115 -3.52 1.10 8.02
N VAL A 116 -4.53 1.88 7.66
CA VAL A 116 -4.49 2.80 6.53
C VAL A 116 -4.80 4.20 7.04
N ILE A 117 -3.81 5.10 6.93
CA ILE A 117 -3.99 6.52 7.22
C ILE A 117 -4.43 7.20 5.92
N LEU A 118 -5.47 8.00 5.99
CA LEU A 118 -6.11 8.66 4.86
C LEU A 118 -6.21 10.16 5.09
N PRO A 119 -6.18 10.97 4.04
CA PRO A 119 -6.23 12.42 4.18
C PRO A 119 -7.59 12.89 4.70
N SER A 120 -7.55 13.90 5.56
CA SER A 120 -8.76 14.54 6.10
C SER A 120 -9.30 15.69 5.23
N LYS A 121 -8.44 16.29 4.39
CA LYS A 121 -8.74 17.51 3.61
C LYS A 121 -9.16 17.30 2.17
N VAL A 122 -8.94 16.11 1.62
CA VAL A 122 -9.45 15.72 0.29
C VAL A 122 -10.52 14.64 0.45
N GLY A 123 -11.34 14.43 -0.57
CA GLY A 123 -12.39 13.42 -0.52
C GLY A 123 -11.81 12.01 -0.41
N VAL A 124 -12.40 11.20 0.44
CA VAL A 124 -12.05 9.78 0.58
C VAL A 124 -13.32 8.95 0.50
N LYS A 125 -13.28 7.93 -0.37
CA LYS A 125 -14.31 6.90 -0.44
C LYS A 125 -13.66 5.55 -0.22
N ILE A 126 -14.09 4.83 0.80
CA ILE A 126 -13.64 3.49 1.14
C ILE A 126 -14.72 2.48 0.74
N THR A 127 -14.35 1.41 0.08
CA THR A 127 -15.16 0.19 -0.06
C THR A 127 -14.40 -0.93 0.62
N SER A 128 -14.93 -1.48 1.70
CA SER A 128 -14.26 -2.49 2.51
C SER A 128 -15.02 -3.80 2.50
N GLU A 129 -14.41 -4.81 1.93
CA GLU A 129 -14.88 -6.20 1.96
C GLU A 129 -14.02 -7.00 2.93
N LYS A 130 -14.64 -7.82 3.77
CA LYS A 130 -13.94 -8.67 4.73
C LYS A 130 -14.57 -10.04 4.83
N GLY A 131 -13.72 -11.04 5.04
CA GLY A 131 -14.15 -12.38 5.41
C GLY A 131 -14.45 -12.45 6.90
N ILE A 132 -13.46 -12.85 7.72
CA ILE A 132 -13.60 -12.97 9.18
C ILE A 132 -12.76 -11.91 9.88
N GLY A 133 -13.40 -10.98 10.61
CA GLY A 133 -12.65 -9.98 11.34
C GLY A 133 -13.39 -8.67 11.59
N ILE A 134 -12.63 -7.64 11.90
CA ILE A 134 -13.12 -6.33 12.32
C ILE A 134 -12.65 -5.25 11.35
N SER A 135 -13.53 -4.30 11.04
CA SER A 135 -13.19 -3.05 10.37
C SER A 135 -13.45 -1.87 11.30
N ASN A 136 -12.41 -1.11 11.61
CA ASN A 136 -12.50 0.11 12.39
C ASN A 136 -12.48 1.31 11.44
N VAL A 137 -13.55 2.09 11.46
CA VAL A 137 -13.77 3.21 10.51
C VAL A 137 -14.12 4.51 11.25
N ALA A 138 -13.50 4.72 12.42
CA ALA A 138 -13.75 5.91 13.22
C ALA A 138 -13.38 7.20 12.44
N GLY A 139 -14.28 8.17 12.42
CA GLY A 139 -14.10 9.42 11.67
C GLY A 139 -14.64 9.38 10.22
N PHE A 140 -15.22 8.25 9.80
CA PHE A 140 -15.87 8.11 8.50
C PHE A 140 -17.39 7.95 8.64
N ILE A 141 -18.11 8.36 7.61
CA ILE A 141 -19.56 8.31 7.52
C ILE A 141 -19.95 7.08 6.69
N SER A 142 -20.73 6.18 7.27
CA SER A 142 -21.20 4.98 6.57
C SER A 142 -22.28 5.33 5.53
N GLN A 143 -22.09 4.78 4.34
CA GLN A 143 -23.07 4.84 3.24
C GLN A 143 -23.83 3.51 3.07
N GLY A 144 -23.53 2.52 3.94
CA GLY A 144 -24.07 1.16 3.83
C GLY A 144 -23.18 0.22 3.02
N GLU A 145 -23.43 -1.07 3.11
CA GLU A 145 -22.78 -2.13 2.31
C GLU A 145 -21.24 -2.08 2.28
N GLY A 146 -20.61 -1.69 3.40
CA GLY A 146 -19.14 -1.59 3.50
C GLY A 146 -18.54 -0.34 2.85
N VAL A 147 -19.36 0.63 2.47
CA VAL A 147 -18.93 1.90 1.87
C VAL A 147 -18.90 3.00 2.94
N TYR A 148 -17.80 3.74 2.98
CA TYR A 148 -17.57 4.83 3.93
C TYR A 148 -16.93 6.02 3.21
N VAL A 149 -17.26 7.23 3.67
CA VAL A 149 -16.68 8.48 3.15
C VAL A 149 -16.24 9.37 4.31
N ASN A 150 -15.30 10.28 4.05
CA ASN A 150 -14.96 11.33 5.01
C ASN A 150 -15.86 12.57 4.81
N GLU A 151 -15.76 13.56 5.71
CA GLU A 151 -16.55 14.79 5.63
C GLU A 151 -16.26 15.61 4.37
N ALA A 152 -15.04 15.56 3.86
CA ALA A 152 -14.62 16.31 2.68
C ALA A 152 -15.18 15.76 1.36
N TYR A 153 -15.70 14.53 1.35
CA TYR A 153 -16.04 13.80 0.12
C TYR A 153 -17.08 14.49 -0.76
N GLU A 154 -18.13 15.08 -0.17
CA GLU A 154 -19.26 15.65 -0.93
C GLU A 154 -18.86 16.84 -1.80
N ASP A 155 -17.91 17.67 -1.35
CA ASP A 155 -17.50 18.90 -2.03
C ASP A 155 -16.08 18.78 -2.60
N ALA A 156 -15.51 17.58 -2.68
CA ALA A 156 -14.11 17.39 -3.06
C ALA A 156 -13.91 17.37 -4.57
N ASP A 157 -12.97 18.19 -5.05
CA ASP A 157 -12.46 18.11 -6.43
C ASP A 157 -11.49 16.92 -6.60
N VAL A 158 -10.78 16.54 -5.52
CA VAL A 158 -9.85 15.42 -5.48
C VAL A 158 -10.40 14.34 -4.55
N VAL A 159 -10.49 13.12 -5.06
CA VAL A 159 -11.02 11.96 -4.34
C VAL A 159 -10.06 10.78 -4.40
N LEU A 160 -9.69 10.26 -3.24
CA LEU A 160 -9.03 8.97 -3.11
C LEU A 160 -10.09 7.88 -2.98
N THR A 161 -10.11 6.96 -3.93
CA THR A 161 -10.94 5.76 -3.87
C THR A 161 -10.13 4.60 -3.33
N VAL A 162 -10.52 4.05 -2.20
CA VAL A 162 -9.80 3.00 -1.48
C VAL A 162 -10.66 1.75 -1.42
N ASN A 163 -10.27 0.74 -2.16
CA ASN A 163 -10.91 -0.57 -2.18
C ASN A 163 -10.08 -1.55 -1.35
N THR A 164 -10.68 -2.21 -0.37
CA THR A 164 -9.97 -3.15 0.49
C THR A 164 -10.67 -4.50 0.53
N GLU A 165 -9.90 -5.54 0.47
CA GLU A 165 -10.29 -6.94 0.63
C GLU A 165 -9.44 -7.57 1.72
N MET A 166 -10.05 -8.05 2.81
CA MET A 166 -9.35 -8.74 3.89
C MET A 166 -9.92 -10.14 4.09
N GLY A 167 -9.05 -11.13 4.14
CA GLY A 167 -9.43 -12.51 4.44
C GLY A 167 -9.76 -12.69 5.92
N ILE A 168 -8.77 -12.66 6.80
CA ILE A 168 -8.93 -12.85 8.25
C ILE A 168 -8.10 -11.83 9.01
N GLY A 169 -8.72 -11.04 9.90
CA GLY A 169 -7.99 -10.14 10.77
C GLY A 169 -8.68 -8.81 11.05
N GLU A 170 -7.90 -7.76 11.17
CA GLU A 170 -8.39 -6.42 11.50
C GLU A 170 -7.89 -5.40 10.49
N ILE A 171 -8.80 -4.56 9.99
CA ILE A 171 -8.43 -3.39 9.20
C ILE A 171 -8.90 -2.12 9.90
N THR A 172 -8.00 -1.16 10.04
CA THR A 172 -8.27 0.13 10.69
C THR A 172 -7.99 1.26 9.71
N PHE A 173 -9.00 2.09 9.48
CA PHE A 173 -8.87 3.34 8.73
C PHE A 173 -8.84 4.51 9.70
N LYS A 174 -7.89 5.43 9.50
CA LYS A 174 -7.75 6.66 10.30
C LYS A 174 -7.57 7.84 9.37
N LEU A 175 -8.12 8.98 9.76
CA LEU A 175 -7.78 10.25 9.12
C LEU A 175 -6.46 10.78 9.70
N ASP A 176 -5.68 11.44 8.85
CA ASP A 176 -4.51 12.19 9.28
C ASP A 176 -4.91 13.34 10.21
N LYS A 177 -3.92 13.97 10.88
CA LYS A 177 -4.15 15.06 11.83
C LYS A 177 -4.02 16.42 11.17
#